data_6f6fec7d2058ac6ce39b0ba8b5182263
#
_entry.id   6f6fec7d2058ac6ce39b0ba8b5182263
#
_cell.length_a   1.000
_cell.length_b   1.000
_cell.length_c   1.000
_cell.angle_alpha   90.00
_cell.angle_beta   90.00
_cell.angle_gamma   90.00
#
_symmetry.space_group_name_H-M   'P 1'
#
loop_
_entity.id
_entity.type
_entity.pdbx_description
1 polymer ?
#
loop_
_entity_poly.entity_id
_entity_poly.type
_entity_poly.pdbx_seq_one_letter_code
_entity_poly.pdbx_strand_id
1 'polypeptide(L)'
;TGTKNGGLVLVGGEISEIAEITTDDVLTIVKEALNKTIKTSFEDFDLDNLSIYNELTPQSEEIRAAVEDDEDQGAGDQGIMVGFATNKTKSFMPPTFDISRNIQKSLWDLQNSDEMLDLDSKVQVTSGGEKTKVVVSTQHNKAIDMEKLFHEVSEIVSNNVESEFELDLNPSGSFVKGGPAGDTGLTGRKIVVDAYGPSVPVGGGAFSGKDPSKVDRSAAYAARHLAKNIVAHKLADDCLVRVSYAIGKAEPYELT
;
A
#
# COMPACT_ATOMS: atom_id res chain seq x y z
N THR A 1 -11.51 7.50 11.82
CA THR A 1 -11.27 7.85 13.24
C THR A 1 -12.29 7.11 14.09
N GLY A 2 -11.81 6.32 15.09
CA GLY A 2 -12.69 5.71 16.07
C GLY A 2 -13.41 6.79 16.85
N THR A 3 -14.73 6.83 16.73
CA THR A 3 -15.59 7.59 17.61
C THR A 3 -16.19 6.64 18.63
N LYS A 4 -16.72 7.14 19.76
CA LYS A 4 -17.45 6.31 20.74
C LYS A 4 -18.61 5.49 20.14
N ASN A 5 -18.98 5.73 18.88
CA ASN A 5 -20.14 5.21 18.17
C ASN A 5 -19.78 4.46 16.88
N GLY A 6 -18.67 3.76 16.83
CA GLY A 6 -18.39 2.85 15.72
C GLY A 6 -17.33 3.33 14.72
N GLY A 7 -17.24 4.57 14.41
CA GLY A 7 -16.25 5.10 13.46
C GLY A 7 -16.85 5.92 12.33
N LEU A 8 -15.97 6.61 11.60
CA LEU A 8 -16.31 7.43 10.44
C LEU A 8 -15.51 7.00 9.24
N VAL A 9 -16.19 6.72 8.12
CA VAL A 9 -15.57 6.56 6.80
C VAL A 9 -16.12 7.66 5.88
N LEU A 10 -15.21 8.40 5.26
CA LEU A 10 -15.53 9.33 4.20
C LEU A 10 -15.03 8.73 2.88
N VAL A 11 -15.93 8.56 1.93
CA VAL A 11 -15.62 8.14 0.56
C VAL A 11 -15.78 9.37 -0.33
N GLY A 12 -14.70 9.82 -0.94
CA GLY A 12 -14.71 10.98 -1.82
C GLY A 12 -13.87 10.72 -3.06
N GLY A 13 -14.23 11.35 -4.15
CA GLY A 13 -13.53 11.21 -5.43
C GLY A 13 -14.43 11.56 -6.61
N GLU A 14 -13.85 11.47 -7.79
CA GLU A 14 -14.56 11.68 -9.05
C GLU A 14 -14.79 10.34 -9.75
N ILE A 15 -15.97 10.18 -10.37
CA ILE A 15 -16.32 9.01 -11.18
C ILE A 15 -16.75 9.47 -12.58
N SER A 16 -16.37 8.72 -13.61
CA SER A 16 -16.63 9.10 -15.02
C SER A 16 -18.10 9.06 -15.39
N GLU A 17 -18.85 8.11 -14.85
CA GLU A 17 -20.30 8.04 -14.98
C GLU A 17 -20.92 7.93 -13.60
N ILE A 18 -21.96 8.74 -13.38
CA ILE A 18 -22.89 8.47 -12.29
C ILE A 18 -23.77 7.30 -12.76
N ALA A 19 -23.26 6.07 -12.67
CA ALA A 19 -24.18 4.99 -12.35
C ALA A 19 -24.86 5.45 -11.05
N GLU A 20 -26.12 5.15 -10.85
CA GLU A 20 -26.87 5.48 -9.63
C GLU A 20 -26.28 4.73 -8.44
N ILE A 21 -25.03 5.10 -8.05
CA ILE A 21 -24.37 4.56 -6.86
C ILE A 21 -24.99 5.28 -5.66
N THR A 22 -25.85 4.56 -4.99
CA THR A 22 -26.52 5.06 -3.79
C THR A 22 -25.56 5.07 -2.60
N THR A 23 -25.89 5.85 -1.57
CA THR A 23 -25.14 5.79 -0.30
C THR A 23 -25.21 4.41 0.34
N ASP A 24 -26.29 3.64 0.13
CA ASP A 24 -26.43 2.28 0.63
C ASP A 24 -25.48 1.30 -0.09
N ASP A 25 -25.24 1.47 -1.40
CA ASP A 25 -24.25 0.70 -2.13
C ASP A 25 -22.83 0.97 -1.59
N VAL A 26 -22.49 2.23 -1.38
CA VAL A 26 -21.21 2.63 -0.78
C VAL A 26 -21.06 2.04 0.63
N LEU A 27 -22.10 2.09 1.46
CA LEU A 27 -22.14 1.50 2.79
C LEU A 27 -21.84 -0.02 2.73
N THR A 28 -22.50 -0.71 1.83
CA THR A 28 -22.33 -2.16 1.65
C THR A 28 -20.89 -2.50 1.26
N ILE A 29 -20.34 -1.82 0.25
CA ILE A 29 -18.97 -2.04 -0.23
C ILE A 29 -17.95 -1.75 0.87
N VAL A 30 -18.13 -0.65 1.61
CA VAL A 30 -17.22 -0.29 2.72
C VAL A 30 -17.26 -1.32 3.83
N LYS A 31 -18.45 -1.77 4.25
CA LYS A 31 -18.58 -2.83 5.26
C LYS A 31 -17.94 -4.15 4.81
N GLU A 32 -18.14 -4.56 3.57
CA GLU A 32 -17.50 -5.76 3.02
C GLU A 32 -15.97 -5.66 2.99
N ALA A 33 -15.43 -4.49 2.60
CA ALA A 33 -13.99 -4.25 2.60
C ALA A 33 -13.41 -4.30 4.01
N LEU A 34 -14.06 -3.66 4.97
CA LEU A 34 -13.63 -3.62 6.37
C LEU A 34 -13.72 -5.00 7.03
N ASN A 35 -14.77 -5.77 6.76
CA ASN A 35 -14.89 -7.14 7.27
C ASN A 35 -13.75 -8.08 6.82
N LYS A 36 -13.10 -7.77 5.69
CA LYS A 36 -11.95 -8.53 5.20
C LYS A 36 -10.63 -8.10 5.82
N THR A 37 -10.59 -6.91 6.44
CA THR A 37 -9.36 -6.26 6.88
C THR A 37 -9.33 -5.95 8.38
N ILE A 38 -10.43 -6.18 9.10
CA ILE A 38 -10.52 -5.95 10.55
C ILE A 38 -11.08 -7.20 11.20
N LYS A 39 -10.39 -7.70 12.23
CA LYS A 39 -10.93 -8.77 13.07
C LYS A 39 -11.91 -8.18 14.07
N THR A 40 -13.14 -8.67 14.05
CA THR A 40 -14.23 -8.24 14.94
C THR A 40 -14.01 -8.60 16.43
N SER A 41 -12.97 -9.37 16.74
CA SER A 41 -12.61 -9.74 18.12
C SER A 41 -11.98 -8.60 18.93
N PHE A 42 -11.61 -7.51 18.27
CA PHE A 42 -11.05 -6.33 18.93
C PHE A 42 -12.14 -5.26 19.03
N GLU A 43 -12.61 -4.99 20.26
CA GLU A 43 -13.80 -4.23 20.63
C GLU A 43 -13.77 -2.72 20.23
N ASP A 44 -12.66 -2.24 19.63
CA ASP A 44 -12.44 -0.80 19.43
C ASP A 44 -13.07 -0.25 18.13
N PHE A 45 -13.67 -1.09 17.27
CA PHE A 45 -14.27 -0.66 16.02
C PHE A 45 -15.59 -1.41 15.74
N ASP A 46 -16.70 -0.68 15.80
CA ASP A 46 -18.04 -1.23 15.63
C ASP A 46 -18.55 -0.96 14.20
N LEU A 47 -18.54 -2.02 13.38
CA LEU A 47 -18.98 -1.98 11.98
C LEU A 47 -20.49 -1.75 11.84
N ASP A 48 -21.28 -2.09 12.85
CA ASP A 48 -22.74 -1.93 12.80
C ASP A 48 -23.16 -0.48 13.01
N ASN A 49 -22.37 0.28 13.77
CA ASN A 49 -22.57 1.71 14.04
C ASN A 49 -21.63 2.62 13.23
N LEU A 50 -21.15 2.15 12.07
CA LEU A 50 -20.30 2.93 11.20
C LEU A 50 -21.04 4.07 10.52
N SER A 51 -20.53 5.29 10.66
CA SER A 51 -21.01 6.46 9.92
C SER A 51 -20.25 6.56 8.59
N ILE A 52 -20.99 6.66 7.48
CA ILE A 52 -20.40 6.80 6.15
C ILE A 52 -20.88 8.11 5.53
N TYR A 53 -19.90 8.86 5.00
CA TYR A 53 -20.14 10.03 4.17
C TYR A 53 -19.73 9.72 2.75
N ASN A 54 -20.69 9.81 1.83
CA ASN A 54 -20.47 9.63 0.39
C ASN A 54 -20.37 11.01 -0.26
N GLU A 55 -19.17 11.38 -0.69
CA GLU A 55 -18.82 12.62 -1.39
C GLU A 55 -18.26 12.31 -2.78
N LEU A 56 -18.80 11.27 -3.43
CA LEU A 56 -18.46 10.97 -4.81
C LEU A 56 -19.17 11.96 -5.74
N THR A 57 -18.42 12.51 -6.68
CA THR A 57 -18.91 13.50 -7.64
C THR A 57 -18.62 13.07 -9.08
N PRO A 58 -19.38 13.56 -10.08
CA PRO A 58 -19.03 13.35 -11.47
C PRO A 58 -17.69 14.01 -11.81
N GLN A 59 -16.90 13.37 -12.65
CA GLN A 59 -15.70 13.98 -13.21
C GLN A 59 -16.06 15.24 -14.02
N SER A 60 -15.21 16.27 -13.92
CA SER A 60 -15.34 17.50 -14.70
C SER A 60 -15.44 17.21 -16.21
N GLU A 61 -16.39 17.83 -16.89
CA GLU A 61 -16.57 17.67 -18.34
C GLU A 61 -15.35 18.13 -19.13
N GLU A 62 -14.61 19.13 -18.64
CA GLU A 62 -13.39 19.64 -19.28
C GLU A 62 -12.26 18.59 -19.23
N ILE A 63 -12.10 17.91 -18.09
CA ILE A 63 -11.10 16.86 -17.93
C ILE A 63 -11.52 15.64 -18.76
N ARG A 64 -12.80 15.28 -18.74
CA ARG A 64 -13.32 14.18 -19.54
C ARG A 64 -13.10 14.43 -21.05
N ALA A 65 -13.44 15.61 -21.56
CA ALA A 65 -13.23 15.98 -22.96
C ALA A 65 -11.74 16.02 -23.36
N ALA A 66 -10.84 16.35 -22.43
CA ALA A 66 -9.39 16.34 -22.67
C ALA A 66 -8.78 14.94 -22.71
N VAL A 67 -9.45 13.93 -22.14
CA VAL A 67 -8.98 12.55 -22.02
C VAL A 67 -9.65 11.62 -23.04
N GLU A 68 -10.94 11.87 -23.36
CA GLU A 68 -11.75 11.07 -24.29
C GLU A 68 -11.60 11.66 -25.71
N ASP A 69 -10.45 11.46 -26.36
CA ASP A 69 -10.35 11.60 -27.81
C ASP A 69 -10.54 10.21 -28.45
N ASP A 70 -11.40 10.11 -29.46
CA ASP A 70 -11.84 8.83 -30.05
C ASP A 70 -10.70 8.02 -30.71
N GLU A 71 -9.54 8.63 -30.98
CA GLU A 71 -8.40 7.96 -31.62
C GLU A 71 -7.20 7.75 -30.68
N ASP A 72 -6.95 8.65 -29.71
CA ASP A 72 -5.80 8.55 -28.77
C ASP A 72 -6.16 9.10 -27.39
N GLN A 73 -6.28 8.24 -26.41
CA GLN A 73 -6.57 8.63 -25.04
C GLN A 73 -5.43 9.49 -24.46
N GLY A 74 -5.68 10.77 -24.21
CA GLY A 74 -4.73 11.68 -23.59
C GLY A 74 -4.50 11.38 -22.10
N ALA A 75 -3.35 11.80 -21.57
CA ALA A 75 -3.08 11.72 -20.14
C ALA A 75 -4.06 12.57 -19.32
N GLY A 76 -4.66 12.01 -18.30
CA GLY A 76 -5.61 12.69 -17.41
C GLY A 76 -4.98 13.70 -16.46
N ASP A 77 -3.65 13.75 -16.39
CA ASP A 77 -2.90 14.65 -15.53
C ASP A 77 -1.48 14.86 -16.05
N GLN A 78 -0.79 15.83 -15.48
CA GLN A 78 0.65 16.01 -15.61
C GLN A 78 1.38 15.34 -14.45
N GLY A 79 2.61 14.87 -14.67
CA GLY A 79 3.40 14.30 -13.59
C GLY A 79 4.65 13.58 -14.06
N ILE A 80 5.44 13.12 -13.10
CA ILE A 80 6.59 12.25 -13.31
C ILE A 80 6.31 10.92 -12.62
N MET A 81 6.41 9.82 -13.36
CA MET A 81 6.22 8.47 -12.86
C MET A 81 7.53 7.72 -12.93
N VAL A 82 7.72 6.79 -12.01
CA VAL A 82 8.98 6.07 -11.83
C VAL A 82 8.73 4.58 -11.86
N GLY A 83 9.55 3.87 -12.65
CA GLY A 83 9.69 2.43 -12.61
C GLY A 83 11.11 2.03 -12.23
N PHE A 84 11.26 0.97 -11.44
CA PHE A 84 12.57 0.48 -11.03
C PHE A 84 12.60 -1.05 -11.04
N ALA A 85 13.77 -1.62 -11.32
CA ALA A 85 14.05 -3.05 -11.12
C ALA A 85 15.54 -3.26 -10.80
N THR A 86 15.84 -4.35 -10.08
CA THR A 86 17.19 -4.80 -9.76
C THR A 86 17.28 -6.33 -9.86
N ASN A 87 18.43 -6.87 -10.27
CA ASN A 87 18.68 -8.33 -10.29
C ASN A 87 19.07 -8.91 -8.92
N LYS A 88 19.18 -8.08 -7.88
CA LYS A 88 19.60 -8.48 -6.53
C LYS A 88 18.57 -9.33 -5.79
N THR A 89 17.33 -9.37 -6.26
CA THR A 89 16.24 -10.18 -5.71
C THR A 89 15.47 -10.92 -6.81
N LYS A 90 14.82 -12.01 -6.45
CA LYS A 90 13.96 -12.77 -7.39
C LYS A 90 12.74 -11.99 -7.84
N SER A 91 12.25 -11.08 -6.99
CA SER A 91 11.12 -10.20 -7.27
C SER A 91 11.50 -9.01 -8.15
N PHE A 92 12.79 -8.76 -8.36
CA PHE A 92 13.34 -7.56 -8.98
C PHE A 92 13.04 -6.27 -8.19
N MET A 93 12.77 -6.39 -6.88
CA MET A 93 12.54 -5.25 -5.97
C MET A 93 13.83 -4.94 -5.17
N PRO A 94 13.96 -3.72 -4.60
CA PRO A 94 15.08 -3.41 -3.71
C PRO A 94 15.18 -4.40 -2.55
N PRO A 95 16.38 -4.88 -2.17
CA PRO A 95 16.53 -5.99 -1.22
C PRO A 95 15.85 -5.77 0.13
N THR A 96 16.08 -4.63 0.78
CA THR A 96 15.45 -4.34 2.08
C THR A 96 13.92 -4.23 2.01
N PHE A 97 13.40 -3.73 0.88
CA PHE A 97 11.96 -3.67 0.63
C PHE A 97 11.39 -5.06 0.41
N ASP A 98 12.08 -5.91 -0.36
CA ASP A 98 11.66 -7.29 -0.60
C ASP A 98 11.60 -8.10 0.69
N ILE A 99 12.64 -8.00 1.53
CA ILE A 99 12.68 -8.63 2.86
C ILE A 99 11.51 -8.14 3.73
N SER A 100 11.32 -6.82 3.87
CA SER A 100 10.25 -6.28 4.70
C SER A 100 8.85 -6.72 4.23
N ARG A 101 8.64 -6.79 2.92
CA ARG A 101 7.39 -7.27 2.32
C ARG A 101 7.15 -8.76 2.57
N ASN A 102 8.19 -9.57 2.48
CA ASN A 102 8.09 -11.02 2.72
C ASN A 102 7.82 -11.30 4.20
N ILE A 103 8.49 -10.59 5.12
CA ILE A 103 8.18 -10.65 6.57
C ILE A 103 6.73 -10.23 6.80
N GLN A 104 6.29 -9.11 6.22
CA GLN A 104 4.91 -8.62 6.37
C GLN A 104 3.88 -9.64 5.88
N LYS A 105 4.17 -10.35 4.79
CA LYS A 105 3.29 -11.40 4.26
C LYS A 105 3.21 -12.60 5.20
N SER A 106 4.34 -13.08 5.71
CA SER A 106 4.36 -14.18 6.69
C SER A 106 3.69 -13.78 8.01
N LEU A 107 3.87 -12.50 8.42
CA LEU A 107 3.19 -11.95 9.59
C LEU A 107 1.66 -11.90 9.39
N TRP A 108 1.19 -11.54 8.20
CA TRP A 108 -0.22 -11.58 7.84
C TRP A 108 -0.81 -12.99 7.97
N ASP A 109 -0.07 -14.01 7.53
CA ASP A 109 -0.50 -15.40 7.67
C ASP A 109 -0.60 -15.81 9.16
N LEU A 110 0.37 -15.42 9.98
CA LEU A 110 0.33 -15.63 11.44
C LEU A 110 -0.86 -14.88 12.08
N GLN A 111 -1.04 -13.61 11.75
CA GLN A 111 -2.15 -12.79 12.25
C GLN A 111 -3.52 -13.38 11.90
N ASN A 112 -3.67 -14.00 10.74
CA ASN A 112 -4.93 -14.63 10.34
C ASN A 112 -5.17 -15.97 11.06
N SER A 113 -4.12 -16.65 11.49
CA SER A 113 -4.21 -17.96 12.17
C SER A 113 -4.32 -17.88 13.69
N ASP A 114 -3.91 -16.77 14.31
CA ASP A 114 -3.94 -16.55 15.75
C ASP A 114 -4.99 -15.48 16.13
N GLU A 115 -5.99 -15.87 16.91
CA GLU A 115 -7.05 -14.97 17.40
C GLU A 115 -6.55 -13.91 18.39
N MET A 116 -5.35 -14.10 18.96
CA MET A 116 -4.72 -13.12 19.85
C MET A 116 -4.03 -11.97 19.10
N LEU A 117 -3.93 -12.06 17.78
CA LEU A 117 -3.34 -11.03 16.92
C LEU A 117 -4.42 -10.33 16.08
N ASP A 118 -4.27 -9.03 15.87
CA ASP A 118 -5.03 -8.27 14.88
C ASP A 118 -4.15 -7.86 13.69
N LEU A 119 -4.75 -7.28 12.68
CA LEU A 119 -4.14 -7.12 11.35
C LEU A 119 -3.28 -5.86 11.20
N ASP A 120 -3.28 -4.93 12.17
CA ASP A 120 -2.40 -3.77 12.11
C ASP A 120 -0.96 -4.16 12.44
N SER A 121 -0.08 -3.89 11.50
CA SER A 121 1.35 -4.20 11.67
C SER A 121 2.23 -3.35 10.77
N LYS A 122 3.49 -3.20 11.19
CA LYS A 122 4.52 -2.46 10.47
C LYS A 122 5.82 -3.25 10.53
N VAL A 123 6.52 -3.34 9.41
CA VAL A 123 7.84 -3.97 9.31
C VAL A 123 8.82 -2.98 8.72
N GLN A 124 9.94 -2.78 9.41
CA GLN A 124 11.06 -1.98 8.94
C GLN A 124 12.32 -2.83 8.91
N VAL A 125 13.05 -2.78 7.80
CA VAL A 125 14.33 -3.47 7.62
C VAL A 125 15.41 -2.47 7.28
N THR A 126 16.50 -2.51 8.02
CA THR A 126 17.70 -1.68 7.81
C THR A 126 18.91 -2.59 7.64
N SER A 127 19.61 -2.45 6.52
CA SER A 127 20.83 -3.19 6.19
C SER A 127 22.01 -2.23 5.99
N GLY A 128 23.25 -2.79 5.95
CA GLY A 128 24.46 -2.00 5.70
C GLY A 128 25.36 -1.83 6.93
N GLY A 129 24.97 -2.38 8.08
CA GLY A 129 25.81 -2.55 9.26
C GLY A 129 26.34 -3.99 9.39
N GLU A 130 26.88 -4.33 10.55
CA GLU A 130 27.35 -5.69 10.87
C GLU A 130 26.20 -6.70 10.85
N LYS A 131 25.02 -6.27 11.28
CA LYS A 131 23.77 -7.06 11.31
C LYS A 131 22.64 -6.34 10.61
N THR A 132 21.70 -7.12 10.09
CA THR A 132 20.42 -6.57 9.62
C THR A 132 19.54 -6.25 10.83
N LYS A 133 19.03 -5.02 10.90
CA LYS A 133 18.08 -4.61 11.94
C LYS A 133 16.66 -4.70 11.41
N VAL A 134 15.82 -5.39 12.17
CA VAL A 134 14.40 -5.60 11.83
C VAL A 134 13.55 -5.10 13.00
N VAL A 135 12.66 -4.15 12.71
CA VAL A 135 11.65 -3.70 13.67
C VAL A 135 10.30 -4.21 13.20
N VAL A 136 9.61 -4.92 14.06
CA VAL A 136 8.25 -5.40 13.82
C VAL A 136 7.33 -4.84 14.89
N SER A 137 6.28 -4.14 14.45
CA SER A 137 5.17 -3.78 15.32
C SER A 137 3.94 -4.56 14.85
N THR A 138 3.32 -5.34 15.72
CA THR A 138 2.13 -6.12 15.44
C THR A 138 1.10 -5.97 16.55
N GLN A 139 -0.13 -5.68 16.16
CA GLN A 139 -1.25 -5.50 17.09
C GLN A 139 -1.63 -6.84 17.72
N HIS A 140 -1.90 -6.82 19.03
CA HIS A 140 -2.20 -8.00 19.82
C HIS A 140 -3.18 -7.74 20.95
N ASN A 141 -3.82 -8.79 21.44
CA ASN A 141 -4.64 -8.75 22.66
C ASN A 141 -3.75 -8.55 23.90
N LYS A 142 -4.30 -7.91 24.95
CA LYS A 142 -3.60 -7.69 26.22
C LYS A 142 -3.14 -8.97 26.91
N ALA A 143 -3.83 -10.08 26.67
CA ALA A 143 -3.55 -11.37 27.28
C ALA A 143 -2.55 -12.23 26.49
N ILE A 144 -1.95 -11.70 25.41
CA ILE A 144 -0.99 -12.46 24.60
C ILE A 144 0.25 -12.82 25.41
N ASP A 145 0.80 -13.99 25.12
CA ASP A 145 2.13 -14.40 25.59
C ASP A 145 3.20 -13.74 24.71
N MET A 146 3.86 -12.71 25.23
CA MET A 146 4.86 -11.95 24.51
C MET A 146 6.14 -12.75 24.20
N GLU A 147 6.50 -13.75 25.02
CA GLU A 147 7.66 -14.62 24.77
C GLU A 147 7.36 -15.54 23.56
N LYS A 148 6.16 -16.14 23.56
CA LYS A 148 5.69 -16.94 22.41
C LYS A 148 5.66 -16.11 21.14
N LEU A 149 5.06 -14.90 21.17
CA LEU A 149 4.99 -14.01 20.02
C LEU A 149 6.40 -13.63 19.52
N PHE A 150 7.32 -13.32 20.42
CA PHE A 150 8.71 -13.01 20.04
C PHE A 150 9.37 -14.19 19.32
N HIS A 151 9.15 -15.41 19.80
CA HIS A 151 9.69 -16.62 19.16
C HIS A 151 9.13 -16.81 17.75
N GLU A 152 7.81 -16.70 17.57
CA GLU A 152 7.13 -16.87 16.28
C GLU A 152 7.57 -15.78 15.26
N VAL A 153 7.64 -14.53 15.70
CA VAL A 153 8.11 -13.43 14.83
C VAL A 153 9.61 -13.58 14.52
N SER A 154 10.42 -14.03 15.47
CA SER A 154 11.84 -14.30 15.25
C SER A 154 12.05 -15.39 14.20
N GLU A 155 11.23 -16.44 14.22
CA GLU A 155 11.24 -17.49 13.19
C GLU A 155 10.86 -16.94 11.82
N ILE A 156 9.82 -16.12 11.73
CA ILE A 156 9.46 -15.43 10.49
C ILE A 156 10.63 -14.60 9.96
N VAL A 157 11.30 -13.82 10.82
CA VAL A 157 12.45 -13.01 10.41
C VAL A 157 13.60 -13.89 9.94
N SER A 158 13.94 -14.95 10.66
CA SER A 158 15.04 -15.86 10.30
C SER A 158 14.83 -16.56 8.96
N ASN A 159 13.59 -16.83 8.58
CA ASN A 159 13.24 -17.41 7.28
C ASN A 159 13.34 -16.43 6.11
N ASN A 160 13.46 -15.12 6.38
CA ASN A 160 13.50 -14.06 5.37
C ASN A 160 14.80 -13.25 5.33
N VAL A 161 15.67 -13.40 6.35
CA VAL A 161 16.95 -12.69 6.47
C VAL A 161 18.09 -13.71 6.52
N GLU A 162 18.94 -13.72 5.50
CA GLU A 162 20.06 -14.68 5.40
C GLU A 162 21.25 -14.33 6.31
N SER A 163 21.40 -13.05 6.69
CA SER A 163 22.46 -12.57 7.57
C SER A 163 22.08 -12.64 9.05
N GLU A 164 23.05 -12.45 9.94
CA GLU A 164 22.72 -12.17 11.34
C GLU A 164 21.78 -10.95 11.43
N PHE A 165 20.81 -11.01 12.33
CA PHE A 165 19.84 -9.93 12.53
C PHE A 165 19.63 -9.59 14.01
N GLU A 166 19.16 -8.38 14.23
CA GLU A 166 18.62 -7.91 15.52
C GLU A 166 17.14 -7.64 15.31
N LEU A 167 16.28 -8.20 16.17
CA LEU A 167 14.82 -8.01 16.13
C LEU A 167 14.35 -7.17 17.31
N ASP A 168 13.70 -6.05 16.98
CA ASP A 168 12.90 -5.26 17.92
C ASP A 168 11.41 -5.53 17.67
N LEU A 169 10.79 -6.27 18.57
CA LEU A 169 9.36 -6.54 18.53
C LEU A 169 8.62 -5.59 19.46
N ASN A 170 7.63 -4.85 18.91
CA ASN A 170 6.83 -3.89 19.65
C ASN A 170 7.68 -2.99 20.57
N PRO A 171 8.59 -2.19 20.03
CA PRO A 171 9.58 -1.45 20.85
C PRO A 171 8.96 -0.46 21.85
N SER A 172 7.69 -0.11 21.71
CA SER A 172 6.92 0.63 22.72
C SER A 172 6.44 -0.20 23.90
N GLY A 173 6.72 -1.52 23.90
CA GLY A 173 6.34 -2.48 24.93
C GLY A 173 5.03 -3.21 24.65
N SER A 174 4.03 -2.56 24.07
CA SER A 174 2.75 -3.19 23.70
C SER A 174 2.10 -2.48 22.53
N PHE A 175 1.31 -3.23 21.76
CA PHE A 175 0.52 -2.67 20.65
C PHE A 175 -0.90 -3.27 20.69
N VAL A 176 -1.72 -2.79 21.62
CA VAL A 176 -3.07 -3.31 21.84
C VAL A 176 -4.09 -2.54 20.99
N LYS A 177 -3.94 -1.24 20.86
CA LYS A 177 -4.86 -0.39 20.09
C LYS A 177 -4.25 -0.03 18.74
N GLY A 178 -4.82 -0.57 17.67
CA GLY A 178 -4.39 -0.37 16.30
C GLY A 178 -5.54 -0.10 15.35
N GLY A 179 -5.27 -0.20 14.06
CA GLY A 179 -6.21 0.05 12.98
C GLY A 179 -6.83 1.45 13.03
N PRO A 180 -8.03 1.64 12.47
CA PRO A 180 -8.70 2.95 12.43
C PRO A 180 -9.00 3.54 13.81
N ALA A 181 -9.10 2.71 14.85
CA ALA A 181 -9.30 3.14 16.22
C ALA A 181 -8.02 3.73 16.84
N GLY A 182 -6.85 3.25 16.42
CA GLY A 182 -5.54 3.74 16.86
C GLY A 182 -5.07 4.97 16.08
N ASP A 183 -5.24 4.95 14.76
CA ASP A 183 -4.78 6.03 13.86
C ASP A 183 -5.70 6.15 12.65
N THR A 184 -5.92 7.37 12.18
CA THR A 184 -6.75 7.63 11.00
C THR A 184 -5.99 7.27 9.72
N GLY A 185 -6.57 6.37 8.92
CA GLY A 185 -6.04 6.02 7.59
C GLY A 185 -6.58 6.95 6.50
N LEU A 186 -5.74 7.21 5.51
CA LEU A 186 -6.12 7.91 4.28
C LEU A 186 -5.51 7.18 3.08
N THR A 187 -6.28 7.02 2.01
CA THR A 187 -5.81 6.44 0.75
C THR A 187 -4.66 7.26 0.17
N GLY A 188 -3.60 6.59 -0.31
CA GLY A 188 -2.50 7.22 -1.01
C GLY A 188 -1.51 8.02 -0.14
N ARG A 189 -1.53 7.85 1.19
CA ARG A 189 -0.55 8.48 2.09
C ARG A 189 0.68 7.62 2.41
N LYS A 190 0.80 6.45 1.82
CA LYS A 190 1.95 5.55 1.97
C LYS A 190 2.60 5.22 0.62
N ILE A 191 2.70 6.24 -0.24
CA ILE A 191 3.16 6.09 -1.65
C ILE A 191 4.57 5.51 -1.77
N VAL A 192 5.46 5.77 -0.82
CA VAL A 192 6.80 5.17 -0.77
C VAL A 192 6.71 3.66 -0.53
N VAL A 193 5.83 3.22 0.37
CA VAL A 193 5.57 1.80 0.66
C VAL A 193 4.86 1.12 -0.50
N ASP A 194 3.93 1.82 -1.16
CA ASP A 194 3.20 1.30 -2.32
C ASP A 194 4.11 1.09 -3.54
N ALA A 195 5.25 1.78 -3.60
CA ALA A 195 6.21 1.70 -4.71
C ALA A 195 7.40 0.77 -4.38
N TYR A 196 8.55 1.32 -3.97
CA TYR A 196 9.83 0.59 -3.85
C TYR A 196 10.52 0.80 -2.50
N GLY A 197 9.85 1.41 -1.53
CA GLY A 197 10.47 1.85 -0.30
C GLY A 197 11.41 3.06 -0.50
N PRO A 198 12.25 3.38 0.48
CA PRO A 198 13.06 4.60 0.47
C PRO A 198 14.26 4.57 -0.49
N SER A 199 14.54 3.42 -1.12
CA SER A 199 15.73 3.23 -1.96
C SER A 199 15.58 3.82 -3.37
N VAL A 200 14.38 4.19 -3.78
CA VAL A 200 14.06 4.64 -5.14
C VAL A 200 13.18 5.90 -5.06
N PRO A 201 13.37 6.86 -5.96
CA PRO A 201 12.48 8.01 -6.05
C PRO A 201 11.02 7.60 -6.29
N VAL A 202 10.09 8.43 -5.85
CA VAL A 202 8.65 8.27 -6.08
C VAL A 202 8.14 9.45 -6.88
N GLY A 203 7.26 9.19 -7.86
CA GLY A 203 6.67 10.25 -8.69
C GLY A 203 5.69 11.16 -7.96
N GLY A 204 5.07 10.69 -6.88
CA GLY A 204 4.19 11.48 -6.02
C GLY A 204 2.71 11.08 -6.09
N GLY A 205 2.26 10.43 -7.15
CA GLY A 205 0.88 10.00 -7.32
C GLY A 205 0.52 8.73 -6.55
N ALA A 206 -0.67 8.67 -5.98
CA ALA A 206 -1.24 7.47 -5.40
C ALA A 206 -1.67 6.50 -6.50
N PHE A 207 -1.62 5.19 -6.21
CA PHE A 207 -2.08 4.14 -7.14
C PHE A 207 -3.52 3.72 -6.86
N SER A 208 -3.86 3.52 -5.59
CA SER A 208 -5.17 3.02 -5.18
C SER A 208 -6.31 3.97 -5.58
N GLY A 209 -7.45 3.40 -6.00
CA GLY A 209 -8.64 4.14 -6.35
C GLY A 209 -8.63 4.78 -7.74
N LYS A 210 -7.57 4.59 -8.53
CA LYS A 210 -7.43 5.16 -9.88
C LYS A 210 -7.69 4.12 -10.96
N ASP A 211 -8.43 4.52 -11.99
CA ASP A 211 -8.62 3.75 -13.21
C ASP A 211 -7.41 3.88 -14.17
N PRO A 212 -7.34 3.09 -15.27
CA PRO A 212 -6.19 3.11 -16.20
C PRO A 212 -5.95 4.44 -16.93
N SER A 213 -6.92 5.34 -17.01
CA SER A 213 -6.73 6.66 -17.61
C SER A 213 -5.82 7.58 -16.78
N LYS A 214 -5.65 7.25 -15.50
CA LYS A 214 -4.81 8.03 -14.58
C LYS A 214 -3.34 7.59 -14.72
N VAL A 215 -2.54 8.42 -15.36
CA VAL A 215 -1.11 8.16 -15.65
C VAL A 215 -0.26 7.93 -14.39
N ASP A 216 -0.62 8.52 -13.27
CA ASP A 216 0.01 8.22 -11.97
C ASP A 216 0.11 6.72 -11.70
N ARG A 217 -0.89 5.96 -12.12
CA ARG A 217 -0.92 4.50 -11.96
C ARG A 217 -0.47 3.79 -13.22
N SER A 218 -1.09 4.04 -14.38
CA SER A 218 -0.82 3.31 -15.62
C SER A 218 0.61 3.51 -16.11
N ALA A 219 1.12 4.74 -16.12
CA ALA A 219 2.49 5.03 -16.53
C ALA A 219 3.53 4.55 -15.52
N ALA A 220 3.24 4.56 -14.21
CA ALA A 220 4.12 3.96 -13.22
C ALA A 220 4.24 2.44 -13.43
N TYR A 221 3.14 1.76 -13.76
CA TYR A 221 3.15 0.32 -14.05
C TYR A 221 3.86 0.02 -15.37
N ALA A 222 3.68 0.84 -16.41
CA ALA A 222 4.41 0.72 -17.67
C ALA A 222 5.92 0.92 -17.48
N ALA A 223 6.33 1.95 -16.73
CA ALA A 223 7.72 2.20 -16.38
C ALA A 223 8.33 1.03 -15.59
N ARG A 224 7.58 0.47 -14.62
CA ARG A 224 8.00 -0.75 -13.91
C ARG A 224 8.14 -1.94 -14.84
N HIS A 225 7.20 -2.14 -15.75
CA HIS A 225 7.26 -3.23 -16.72
C HIS A 225 8.51 -3.12 -17.60
N LEU A 226 8.81 -1.94 -18.11
CA LEU A 226 10.00 -1.68 -18.92
C LEU A 226 11.28 -1.93 -18.11
N ALA A 227 11.42 -1.36 -16.93
CA ALA A 227 12.58 -1.56 -16.05
C ALA A 227 12.81 -3.04 -15.75
N LYS A 228 11.73 -3.76 -15.42
CA LYS A 228 11.81 -5.20 -15.13
C LYS A 228 12.26 -6.02 -16.33
N ASN A 229 11.78 -5.73 -17.54
CA ASN A 229 12.19 -6.41 -18.74
C ASN A 229 13.68 -6.17 -19.06
N ILE A 230 14.18 -4.95 -18.92
CA ILE A 230 15.60 -4.62 -19.13
C ILE A 230 16.48 -5.47 -18.21
N VAL A 231 16.16 -5.53 -16.93
CA VAL A 231 16.93 -6.31 -15.94
C VAL A 231 16.75 -7.82 -16.14
N ALA A 232 15.54 -8.30 -16.43
CA ALA A 232 15.28 -9.72 -16.65
C ALA A 232 16.01 -10.27 -17.89
N HIS A 233 16.19 -9.46 -18.93
CA HIS A 233 17.00 -9.80 -20.12
C HIS A 233 18.49 -9.53 -19.93
N LYS A 234 18.94 -9.19 -18.71
CA LYS A 234 20.36 -8.97 -18.36
C LYS A 234 21.02 -7.84 -19.16
N LEU A 235 20.24 -6.85 -19.56
CA LEU A 235 20.76 -5.65 -20.24
C LEU A 235 21.35 -4.65 -19.22
N ALA A 236 20.93 -4.72 -17.97
CA ALA A 236 21.48 -3.97 -16.84
C ALA A 236 21.21 -4.74 -15.54
N ASP A 237 22.02 -4.48 -14.50
CA ASP A 237 21.81 -5.03 -13.15
C ASP A 237 20.73 -4.28 -12.39
N ASP A 238 20.68 -2.97 -12.56
CA ASP A 238 19.67 -2.06 -12.01
C ASP A 238 19.13 -1.18 -13.15
N CYS A 239 17.83 -0.91 -13.14
CA CYS A 239 17.21 -0.02 -14.12
C CYS A 239 16.20 0.90 -13.44
N LEU A 240 16.38 2.21 -13.61
CA LEU A 240 15.45 3.25 -13.19
C LEU A 240 14.88 3.91 -14.44
N VAL A 241 13.58 3.81 -14.63
CA VAL A 241 12.84 4.47 -15.72
C VAL A 241 12.07 5.65 -15.14
N ARG A 242 12.22 6.82 -15.77
CA ARG A 242 11.38 7.98 -15.49
C ARG A 242 10.60 8.32 -16.74
N VAL A 243 9.33 8.62 -16.56
CA VAL A 243 8.45 9.06 -17.63
C VAL A 243 7.68 10.29 -17.17
N SER A 244 7.59 11.31 -18.02
CA SER A 244 6.82 12.50 -17.72
C SER A 244 5.69 12.69 -18.72
N TYR A 245 4.55 13.16 -18.21
CA TYR A 245 3.34 13.45 -18.99
C TYR A 245 2.87 14.88 -18.76
N ALA A 246 2.15 15.39 -19.74
CA ALA A 246 1.30 16.58 -19.60
C ALA A 246 -0.16 16.22 -19.89
N ILE A 247 -1.07 16.90 -19.22
CA ILE A 247 -2.52 16.69 -19.39
C ILE A 247 -2.93 16.78 -20.87
N GLY A 248 -3.81 15.89 -21.31
CA GLY A 248 -4.33 15.83 -22.68
C GLY A 248 -3.34 15.32 -23.74
N LYS A 249 -2.14 14.86 -23.37
CA LYS A 249 -1.17 14.27 -24.31
C LYS A 249 -1.09 12.76 -24.11
N ALA A 250 -1.24 12.00 -25.21
CA ALA A 250 -1.10 10.55 -25.21
C ALA A 250 0.37 10.13 -25.09
N GLU A 251 1.26 10.80 -25.79
CA GLU A 251 2.68 10.53 -25.78
C GLU A 251 3.39 11.19 -24.59
N PRO A 252 4.35 10.49 -23.96
CA PRO A 252 5.14 11.09 -22.89
C PRO A 252 6.02 12.24 -23.41
N TYR A 253 6.23 13.25 -22.59
CA TYR A 253 7.17 14.33 -22.87
C TYR A 253 8.62 13.88 -22.82
N GLU A 254 8.93 12.97 -21.90
CA GLU A 254 10.27 12.46 -21.72
C GLU A 254 10.21 11.01 -21.18
N LEU A 255 11.12 10.20 -21.68
CA LEU A 255 11.39 8.85 -21.19
C LEU A 255 12.91 8.70 -21.03
N THR A 256 13.37 8.52 -19.79
CA THR A 256 14.78 8.31 -19.45
C THR A 256 15.00 7.08 -18.59
#